data_597669f03ce8af2be516a5e82e4851cb
#
_entry.id   597669f03ce8af2be516a5e82e4851cb
#
_cell.length_a   1.000
_cell.length_b   1.000
_cell.length_c   1.000
_cell.angle_alpha   90.00
_cell.angle_beta   90.00
_cell.angle_gamma   90.00
#
_symmetry.space_group_name_H-M   'P 1'
#
loop_
_entity.id
_entity.type
_entity.pdbx_description
1 polymer ?
#
loop_
_entity_poly.entity_id
_entity_poly.type
_entity_poly.pdbx_seq_one_letter_code
_entity_poly.pdbx_strand_id
1 'polypeptide(L)'
;MLSNIIDKRSGAPYAPASAEVSGGGRPVVVAGLATNAINTYPKATREMLDIPQPVEWAKANLPAIVKPEAINIVLSHAGVVADRDILPLLPDGTLLIGGHDHLNFVHEQGATRYVHTGSWCTSMAIATIEASGKAPTIETVAIDSDAPSSPALKGLIEQTLDKHLTAEEKAVVGKTEKAMTVDEAGRRVAQLIAAKTGADIGFIGHTSFGAGLPKGDIRRYDFNASLRFDGKLMVTEVDGETLAQILKRCNQDGDIPLADRTGDYLYAMPEKPVTRERYKLVCNDWSATNQKSYFGRSDLAFAEVPDVKLKQTVLGGLS
;
A
#
# COMPACT_ATOMS: atom_id res chain seq x y z
N MET A 1 -18.47 7.09 8.79
CA MET A 1 -17.07 6.74 9.10
C MET A 1 -17.06 5.95 10.40
N LEU A 2 -16.29 4.87 10.46
CA LEU A 2 -16.08 4.08 11.68
C LEU A 2 -14.57 4.09 11.98
N SER A 3 -14.17 4.29 13.25
CA SER A 3 -12.75 4.40 13.59
C SER A 3 -12.52 4.33 15.10
N ASN A 4 -11.33 3.88 15.50
CA ASN A 4 -10.82 3.93 16.88
C ASN A 4 -10.12 5.25 17.22
N ILE A 5 -10.29 6.31 16.42
CA ILE A 5 -9.68 7.63 16.62
C ILE A 5 -10.38 8.36 17.78
N ILE A 6 -9.60 9.04 18.61
CA ILE A 6 -10.03 9.81 19.78
C ILE A 6 -9.73 11.28 19.55
N ASP A 7 -10.68 12.18 19.85
CA ASP A 7 -10.44 13.62 19.95
C ASP A 7 -9.74 13.91 21.28
N LYS A 8 -8.49 14.38 21.25
CA LYS A 8 -7.71 14.69 22.44
C LYS A 8 -8.31 15.77 23.34
N ARG A 9 -9.09 16.67 22.78
CA ARG A 9 -9.69 17.80 23.54
C ARG A 9 -10.82 17.35 24.44
N SER A 10 -11.60 16.37 23.97
CA SER A 10 -12.76 15.86 24.70
C SER A 10 -12.49 14.51 25.38
N GLY A 11 -11.46 13.77 24.94
CA GLY A 11 -11.23 12.38 25.32
C GLY A 11 -12.27 11.40 24.76
N ALA A 12 -13.20 11.89 23.93
CA ALA A 12 -14.26 11.08 23.35
C ALA A 12 -13.85 10.49 21.98
N PRO A 13 -14.49 9.40 21.52
CA PRO A 13 -14.32 8.92 20.17
C PRO A 13 -14.62 10.00 19.14
N TYR A 14 -13.72 10.19 18.17
CA TYR A 14 -13.93 11.13 17.06
C TYR A 14 -15.04 10.65 16.11
N ALA A 15 -15.19 9.33 15.98
CA ALA A 15 -16.25 8.67 15.26
C ALA A 15 -16.63 7.38 16.00
N PRO A 16 -17.84 6.82 15.78
CA PRO A 16 -18.18 5.50 16.30
C PRO A 16 -17.15 4.45 15.87
N ALA A 17 -16.75 3.57 16.77
CA ALA A 17 -15.83 2.48 16.45
C ALA A 17 -16.53 1.34 15.70
N SER A 18 -17.86 1.22 15.84
CA SER A 18 -18.67 0.22 15.17
C SER A 18 -20.07 0.73 14.86
N ALA A 19 -20.75 0.02 13.96
CA ALA A 19 -22.16 0.19 13.65
C ALA A 19 -22.82 -1.17 13.50
N GLU A 20 -24.11 -1.24 13.82
CA GLU A 20 -24.96 -2.39 13.55
C GLU A 20 -25.94 -2.05 12.44
N VAL A 21 -26.06 -2.96 11.47
CA VAL A 21 -27.04 -2.89 10.39
C VAL A 21 -27.71 -4.26 10.23
N SER A 22 -28.70 -4.37 9.38
CA SER A 22 -29.36 -5.65 9.08
C SER A 22 -29.04 -6.04 7.63
N GLY A 23 -28.68 -7.30 7.43
CA GLY A 23 -28.42 -7.88 6.11
C GLY A 23 -28.82 -9.34 6.07
N GLY A 24 -29.59 -9.77 5.05
CA GLY A 24 -30.02 -11.16 4.89
C GLY A 24 -30.83 -11.71 6.08
N GLY A 25 -31.56 -10.85 6.81
CA GLY A 25 -32.32 -11.24 8.00
C GLY A 25 -31.47 -11.46 9.26
N ARG A 26 -30.18 -11.12 9.25
CA ARG A 26 -29.27 -11.24 10.39
C ARG A 26 -28.70 -9.88 10.80
N PRO A 27 -28.32 -9.69 12.09
CA PRO A 27 -27.50 -8.56 12.49
C PRO A 27 -26.14 -8.59 11.77
N VAL A 28 -25.68 -7.43 11.32
CA VAL A 28 -24.35 -7.23 10.75
C VAL A 28 -23.65 -6.20 11.60
N VAL A 29 -22.54 -6.58 12.20
CA VAL A 29 -21.67 -5.69 12.99
C VAL A 29 -20.48 -5.29 12.12
N VAL A 30 -20.27 -3.99 11.95
CA VAL A 30 -19.13 -3.44 11.22
C VAL A 30 -18.26 -2.66 12.20
N ALA A 31 -17.00 -3.00 12.34
CA ALA A 31 -16.01 -2.27 13.14
C ALA A 31 -14.97 -1.61 12.25
N GLY A 32 -14.38 -0.48 12.69
CA GLY A 32 -13.36 0.26 11.96
C GLY A 32 -12.08 0.49 12.77
N LEU A 33 -10.92 0.24 12.17
CA LEU A 33 -9.60 0.42 12.75
C LEU A 33 -8.73 1.34 11.88
N ALA A 34 -8.09 2.33 12.48
CA ALA A 34 -7.15 3.23 11.83
C ALA A 34 -5.70 2.80 12.12
N THR A 35 -4.79 3.15 11.20
CA THR A 35 -3.35 3.01 11.45
C THR A 35 -2.85 4.03 12.47
N ASN A 36 -1.88 3.64 13.30
CA ASN A 36 -1.19 4.54 14.22
C ASN A 36 -0.01 5.29 13.56
N ALA A 37 -0.02 5.50 12.26
CA ALA A 37 1.03 6.22 11.55
C ALA A 37 0.97 7.75 11.82
N ILE A 38 0.83 8.14 13.09
CA ILE A 38 0.59 9.53 13.54
C ILE A 38 1.64 10.52 13.01
N ASN A 39 2.87 10.08 12.80
CA ASN A 39 3.94 10.94 12.31
C ASN A 39 3.78 11.35 10.83
N THR A 40 2.93 10.67 10.07
CA THR A 40 2.62 11.02 8.67
C THR A 40 1.55 12.10 8.56
N TYR A 41 0.83 12.40 9.65
CA TYR A 41 -0.19 13.43 9.67
C TYR A 41 0.39 14.83 9.89
N PRO A 42 -0.26 15.89 9.36
CA PRO A 42 0.10 17.28 9.66
C PRO A 42 0.14 17.54 11.16
N LYS A 43 1.04 18.42 11.60
CA LYS A 43 1.21 18.76 13.03
C LYS A 43 -0.11 19.14 13.71
N ALA A 44 -0.92 19.98 13.07
CA ALA A 44 -2.23 20.39 13.61
C ALA A 44 -3.15 19.20 13.87
N THR A 45 -3.16 18.21 12.97
CA THR A 45 -3.94 16.97 13.14
C THR A 45 -3.44 16.15 14.32
N ARG A 46 -2.12 16.01 14.45
CA ARG A 46 -1.50 15.26 15.57
C ARG A 46 -1.78 15.89 16.94
N GLU A 47 -1.93 17.21 16.99
CA GLU A 47 -2.28 17.92 18.21
C GLU A 47 -3.75 17.69 18.62
N MET A 48 -4.61 17.40 17.68
CA MET A 48 -6.06 17.22 17.89
C MET A 48 -6.50 15.77 18.08
N LEU A 49 -5.83 14.84 17.43
CA LEU A 49 -6.25 13.43 17.38
C LEU A 49 -5.26 12.52 18.08
N ASP A 50 -5.79 11.53 18.78
CA ASP A 50 -5.06 10.37 19.28
C ASP A 50 -5.54 9.12 18.56
N ILE A 51 -4.59 8.29 18.12
CA ILE A 51 -4.88 7.01 17.47
C ILE A 51 -4.17 5.93 18.29
N PRO A 52 -4.92 5.18 19.12
CA PRO A 52 -4.36 4.08 19.90
C PRO A 52 -3.66 3.06 19.02
N GLN A 53 -2.69 2.35 19.58
CA GLN A 53 -2.07 1.21 18.91
C GLN A 53 -3.15 0.19 18.49
N PRO A 54 -3.26 -0.18 17.20
CA PRO A 54 -4.40 -0.93 16.68
C PRO A 54 -4.60 -2.28 17.37
N VAL A 55 -3.52 -3.02 17.60
CA VAL A 55 -3.57 -4.34 18.25
C VAL A 55 -4.05 -4.24 19.69
N GLU A 56 -3.52 -3.30 20.46
CA GLU A 56 -3.91 -3.11 21.85
C GLU A 56 -5.36 -2.62 21.98
N TRP A 57 -5.75 -1.72 21.09
CA TRP A 57 -7.15 -1.29 21.03
C TRP A 57 -8.09 -2.45 20.65
N ALA A 58 -7.70 -3.27 19.68
CA ALA A 58 -8.46 -4.43 19.24
C ALA A 58 -8.65 -5.43 20.37
N LYS A 59 -7.59 -5.78 21.12
CA LYS A 59 -7.66 -6.66 22.30
C LYS A 59 -8.63 -6.15 23.35
N ALA A 60 -8.63 -4.85 23.60
CA ALA A 60 -9.46 -4.24 24.65
C ALA A 60 -10.94 -4.08 24.23
N ASN A 61 -11.24 -3.84 22.95
CA ASN A 61 -12.56 -3.39 22.52
C ASN A 61 -13.30 -4.36 21.60
N LEU A 62 -12.62 -5.09 20.70
CA LEU A 62 -13.29 -5.98 19.75
C LEU A 62 -14.14 -7.06 20.45
N PRO A 63 -13.73 -7.67 21.58
CA PRO A 63 -14.60 -8.67 22.26
C PRO A 63 -15.97 -8.15 22.69
N ALA A 64 -16.11 -6.83 22.92
CA ALA A 64 -17.40 -6.21 23.24
C ALA A 64 -18.19 -5.77 21.99
N ILE A 65 -17.53 -5.63 20.85
CA ILE A 65 -18.11 -5.16 19.59
C ILE A 65 -18.61 -6.32 18.74
N VAL A 66 -17.76 -7.34 18.51
CA VAL A 66 -18.08 -8.48 17.67
C VAL A 66 -19.04 -9.44 18.38
N LYS A 67 -20.01 -10.00 17.65
CA LYS A 67 -21.07 -10.86 18.20
C LYS A 67 -21.05 -12.21 17.49
N PRO A 68 -20.91 -13.34 18.19
CA PRO A 68 -20.87 -14.67 17.56
C PRO A 68 -22.10 -14.99 16.69
N GLU A 69 -23.27 -14.42 17.04
CA GLU A 69 -24.54 -14.61 16.33
C GLU A 69 -24.72 -13.66 15.13
N ALA A 70 -23.88 -12.63 15.00
CA ALA A 70 -23.93 -11.66 13.92
C ALA A 70 -22.99 -12.00 12.78
N ILE A 71 -23.20 -11.37 11.63
CA ILE A 71 -22.19 -11.26 10.58
C ILE A 71 -21.21 -10.17 11.03
N ASN A 72 -19.95 -10.53 11.27
CA ASN A 72 -18.92 -9.58 11.70
C ASN A 72 -18.03 -9.17 10.53
N ILE A 73 -17.91 -7.85 10.31
CA ILE A 73 -17.03 -7.25 9.31
C ILE A 73 -16.10 -6.27 10.02
N VAL A 74 -14.80 -6.45 9.87
CA VAL A 74 -13.79 -5.52 10.40
C VAL A 74 -13.09 -4.84 9.25
N LEU A 75 -13.23 -3.51 9.18
CA LEU A 75 -12.55 -2.65 8.21
C LEU A 75 -11.26 -2.15 8.86
N SER A 76 -10.13 -2.67 8.44
CA SER A 76 -8.84 -2.32 9.02
C SER A 76 -7.98 -1.50 8.06
N HIS A 77 -7.51 -0.35 8.54
CA HIS A 77 -6.41 0.39 7.92
C HIS A 77 -5.14 0.33 8.78
N ALA A 78 -5.02 -0.70 9.63
CA ALA A 78 -3.91 -0.86 10.57
C ALA A 78 -2.62 -1.40 9.91
N GLY A 79 -2.77 -2.03 8.76
CA GLY A 79 -1.68 -2.67 8.02
C GLY A 79 -1.54 -4.17 8.36
N VAL A 80 -0.95 -4.94 7.44
CA VAL A 80 -0.89 -6.41 7.49
C VAL A 80 -0.20 -6.95 8.75
N VAL A 81 0.79 -6.23 9.26
CA VAL A 81 1.51 -6.65 10.48
C VAL A 81 0.61 -6.59 11.71
N ALA A 82 -0.16 -5.50 11.86
CA ALA A 82 -1.12 -5.37 12.95
C ALA A 82 -2.33 -6.32 12.74
N ASP A 83 -2.82 -6.41 11.51
CA ASP A 83 -3.97 -7.26 11.16
C ASP A 83 -3.68 -8.74 11.43
N ARG A 84 -2.45 -9.21 11.22
CA ARG A 84 -2.03 -10.57 11.56
C ARG A 84 -2.17 -10.89 13.05
N ASP A 85 -1.92 -9.90 13.92
CA ASP A 85 -2.06 -10.05 15.37
C ASP A 85 -3.51 -9.84 15.83
N ILE A 86 -4.33 -9.13 15.03
CA ILE A 86 -5.75 -8.92 15.28
C ILE A 86 -6.60 -10.12 14.83
N LEU A 87 -6.23 -10.75 13.72
CA LEU A 87 -6.97 -11.85 13.11
C LEU A 87 -7.35 -12.99 14.10
N PRO A 88 -6.45 -13.45 15.01
CA PRO A 88 -6.77 -14.47 16.00
C PRO A 88 -7.76 -14.04 17.08
N LEU A 89 -8.04 -12.73 17.20
CA LEU A 89 -9.00 -12.19 18.18
C LEU A 89 -10.44 -12.22 17.68
N LEU A 90 -10.64 -12.49 16.37
CA LEU A 90 -11.93 -12.39 15.72
C LEU A 90 -12.70 -13.71 15.85
N PRO A 91 -14.04 -13.66 16.03
CA PRO A 91 -14.88 -14.85 15.95
C PRO A 91 -14.73 -15.54 14.58
N ASP A 92 -14.86 -16.85 14.58
CA ASP A 92 -14.87 -17.64 13.35
C ASP A 92 -16.01 -17.17 12.42
N GLY A 93 -15.74 -17.13 11.11
CA GLY A 93 -16.67 -16.59 10.11
C GLY A 93 -16.62 -15.07 9.92
N THR A 94 -15.73 -14.34 10.60
CA THR A 94 -15.54 -12.89 10.39
C THR A 94 -14.92 -12.60 9.04
N LEU A 95 -15.32 -11.49 8.42
CA LEU A 95 -14.65 -10.89 7.27
C LEU A 95 -13.76 -9.72 7.76
N LEU A 96 -12.44 -9.89 7.69
CA LEU A 96 -11.47 -8.81 7.91
C LEU A 96 -11.06 -8.25 6.55
N ILE A 97 -11.29 -6.94 6.34
CA ILE A 97 -10.89 -6.23 5.12
C ILE A 97 -9.75 -5.29 5.49
N GLY A 98 -8.55 -5.61 5.02
CA GLY A 98 -7.34 -4.86 5.29
C GLY A 98 -7.06 -3.79 4.23
N GLY A 99 -6.32 -2.77 4.64
CA GLY A 99 -5.82 -1.70 3.79
C GLY A 99 -4.42 -1.26 4.22
N HIS A 100 -4.00 -0.05 3.86
CA HIS A 100 -2.73 0.58 4.18
C HIS A 100 -1.54 0.14 3.32
N ASP A 101 -1.27 -1.17 3.25
CA ASP A 101 -0.03 -1.70 2.66
C ASP A 101 -0.10 -1.96 1.15
N HIS A 102 -1.25 -1.65 0.52
CA HIS A 102 -1.45 -1.83 -0.93
C HIS A 102 -1.31 -3.28 -1.43
N LEU A 103 -1.41 -4.25 -0.54
CA LEU A 103 -1.31 -5.67 -0.86
C LEU A 103 -2.57 -6.20 -1.54
N ASN A 104 -2.45 -7.27 -2.31
CA ASN A 104 -3.56 -7.96 -2.96
C ASN A 104 -3.47 -9.46 -2.64
N PHE A 105 -4.33 -9.94 -1.75
CA PHE A 105 -4.38 -11.36 -1.38
C PHE A 105 -5.66 -11.69 -0.61
N VAL A 106 -5.97 -12.97 -0.55
CA VAL A 106 -6.98 -13.55 0.34
C VAL A 106 -6.28 -14.56 1.24
N HIS A 107 -6.50 -14.46 2.55
CA HIS A 107 -6.03 -15.44 3.53
C HIS A 107 -7.21 -16.08 4.25
N GLU A 108 -7.13 -17.38 4.45
CA GLU A 108 -8.14 -18.19 5.13
C GLU A 108 -7.63 -18.67 6.49
N GLN A 109 -8.39 -18.38 7.54
CA GLN A 109 -8.15 -18.91 8.89
C GLN A 109 -9.46 -19.51 9.42
N GLY A 110 -9.60 -20.82 9.36
CA GLY A 110 -10.88 -21.47 9.64
C GLY A 110 -11.98 -20.96 8.71
N ALA A 111 -13.10 -20.52 9.26
CA ALA A 111 -14.16 -19.86 8.50
C ALA A 111 -13.93 -18.35 8.30
N THR A 112 -12.97 -17.75 8.97
CA THR A 112 -12.63 -16.33 8.83
C THR A 112 -11.89 -16.08 7.52
N ARG A 113 -12.18 -14.95 6.86
CA ARG A 113 -11.49 -14.48 5.65
C ARG A 113 -10.82 -13.15 5.93
N TYR A 114 -9.56 -13.03 5.55
CA TYR A 114 -8.80 -11.79 5.57
C TYR A 114 -8.42 -11.41 4.14
N VAL A 115 -8.85 -10.21 3.71
CA VAL A 115 -8.77 -9.76 2.32
C VAL A 115 -8.04 -8.43 2.24
N HIS A 116 -7.07 -8.33 1.34
CA HIS A 116 -6.54 -7.08 0.81
C HIS A 116 -6.86 -7.00 -0.68
N THR A 117 -7.37 -5.86 -1.13
CA THR A 117 -7.86 -5.66 -2.52
C THR A 117 -6.90 -4.90 -3.41
N GLY A 118 -5.62 -4.83 -3.04
CA GLY A 118 -4.67 -3.99 -3.75
C GLY A 118 -4.85 -2.51 -3.46
N SER A 119 -4.47 -1.68 -4.40
CA SER A 119 -4.55 -0.22 -4.29
C SER A 119 -4.94 0.42 -5.63
N TRP A 120 -5.33 1.70 -5.58
CA TRP A 120 -5.55 2.52 -6.77
C TRP A 120 -6.57 1.94 -7.75
N CYS A 121 -7.61 1.26 -7.23
CA CYS A 121 -8.68 0.64 -8.03
C CYS A 121 -8.17 -0.38 -9.07
N THR A 122 -7.10 -1.10 -8.79
CA THR A 122 -6.57 -2.14 -9.69
C THR A 122 -7.32 -3.46 -9.58
N SER A 123 -8.03 -3.68 -8.48
CA SER A 123 -8.90 -4.84 -8.28
C SER A 123 -10.07 -4.54 -7.36
N MET A 124 -11.05 -5.43 -7.37
CA MET A 124 -12.22 -5.42 -6.50
C MET A 124 -12.40 -6.81 -5.90
N ALA A 125 -12.70 -6.88 -4.61
CA ALA A 125 -13.11 -8.12 -3.95
C ALA A 125 -14.61 -8.11 -3.73
N ILE A 126 -15.26 -9.21 -4.10
CA ILE A 126 -16.68 -9.48 -3.85
C ILE A 126 -16.75 -10.56 -2.77
N ALA A 127 -17.23 -10.17 -1.60
CA ALA A 127 -17.44 -11.11 -0.50
C ALA A 127 -18.92 -11.52 -0.42
N THR A 128 -19.20 -12.79 -0.58
CA THR A 128 -20.55 -13.35 -0.40
C THR A 128 -20.63 -14.05 0.94
N ILE A 129 -21.53 -13.58 1.79
CA ILE A 129 -21.78 -14.14 3.14
C ILE A 129 -23.18 -14.72 3.18
N GLU A 130 -23.27 -16.04 3.33
CA GLU A 130 -24.56 -16.73 3.42
C GLU A 130 -25.20 -16.55 4.81
N ALA A 131 -26.53 -16.48 4.84
CA ALA A 131 -27.29 -16.44 6.10
C ALA A 131 -27.07 -17.71 6.97
N SER A 132 -26.64 -18.81 6.37
CA SER A 132 -26.31 -20.07 7.07
C SER A 132 -25.11 -19.97 8.01
N GLY A 133 -24.32 -18.88 7.96
CA GLY A 133 -23.12 -18.69 8.76
C GLY A 133 -21.89 -19.45 8.25
N LYS A 134 -21.93 -19.94 7.01
CA LYS A 134 -20.72 -20.48 6.37
C LYS A 134 -19.66 -19.40 6.19
N ALA A 135 -18.40 -19.86 6.01
CA ALA A 135 -17.29 -18.97 5.69
C ALA A 135 -17.62 -18.06 4.49
N PRO A 136 -17.28 -16.76 4.53
CA PRO A 136 -17.40 -15.90 3.37
C PRO A 136 -16.66 -16.49 2.17
N THR A 137 -17.26 -16.46 0.99
CA THR A 137 -16.57 -16.73 -0.27
C THR A 137 -16.09 -15.43 -0.86
N ILE A 138 -14.85 -15.42 -1.33
CA ILE A 138 -14.21 -14.21 -1.88
C ILE A 138 -13.93 -14.46 -3.36
N GLU A 139 -14.42 -13.57 -4.20
CA GLU A 139 -14.06 -13.46 -5.60
C GLU A 139 -13.24 -12.18 -5.78
N THR A 140 -12.05 -12.28 -6.38
CA THR A 140 -11.24 -11.13 -6.73
C THR A 140 -11.33 -10.87 -8.23
N VAL A 141 -11.73 -9.67 -8.60
CA VAL A 141 -11.88 -9.22 -9.99
C VAL A 141 -10.82 -8.17 -10.28
N ALA A 142 -9.93 -8.45 -11.22
CA ALA A 142 -8.99 -7.45 -11.73
C ALA A 142 -9.75 -6.38 -12.51
N ILE A 143 -9.41 -5.12 -12.30
CA ILE A 143 -9.94 -3.99 -13.06
C ILE A 143 -9.03 -3.79 -14.27
N ASP A 144 -9.53 -4.13 -15.44
CA ASP A 144 -8.82 -3.92 -16.70
C ASP A 144 -8.90 -2.43 -17.08
N SER A 145 -7.75 -1.77 -17.19
CA SER A 145 -7.66 -0.36 -17.61
C SER A 145 -8.13 -0.13 -19.05
N ASP A 146 -8.08 -1.17 -19.88
CA ASP A 146 -8.50 -1.13 -21.29
C ASP A 146 -9.96 -1.52 -21.49
N ALA A 147 -10.66 -1.92 -20.40
CA ALA A 147 -12.09 -2.25 -20.47
C ALA A 147 -12.94 -1.03 -20.90
N PRO A 148 -14.05 -1.27 -21.61
CA PRO A 148 -14.94 -0.20 -22.01
C PRO A 148 -15.45 0.60 -20.80
N SER A 149 -15.10 1.88 -20.73
CA SER A 149 -15.59 2.78 -19.69
C SER A 149 -16.92 3.43 -20.08
N SER A 150 -17.70 3.85 -19.07
CA SER A 150 -18.91 4.64 -19.31
C SER A 150 -18.58 5.91 -20.09
N PRO A 151 -19.16 6.16 -21.28
CA PRO A 151 -18.88 7.37 -22.08
C PRO A 151 -19.13 8.65 -21.30
N ALA A 152 -20.20 8.68 -20.47
CA ALA A 152 -20.54 9.84 -19.66
C ALA A 152 -19.47 10.11 -18.59
N LEU A 153 -18.99 9.07 -17.88
CA LEU A 153 -17.93 9.20 -16.87
C LEU A 153 -16.60 9.60 -17.50
N LYS A 154 -16.25 8.99 -18.65
CA LYS A 154 -15.05 9.36 -19.42
C LYS A 154 -15.08 10.83 -19.82
N GLY A 155 -16.19 11.29 -20.39
CA GLY A 155 -16.36 12.69 -20.78
C GLY A 155 -16.26 13.66 -19.59
N LEU A 156 -16.82 13.30 -18.44
CA LEU A 156 -16.69 14.09 -17.20
C LEU A 156 -15.23 14.17 -16.71
N ILE A 157 -14.50 13.06 -16.73
CA ILE A 157 -13.08 13.01 -16.36
C ILE A 157 -12.26 13.90 -17.29
N GLU A 158 -12.43 13.74 -18.61
CA GLU A 158 -11.70 14.51 -19.62
C GLU A 158 -11.96 16.02 -19.49
N GLN A 159 -13.21 16.43 -19.33
CA GLN A 159 -13.57 17.85 -19.10
C GLN A 159 -12.97 18.38 -17.79
N THR A 160 -12.99 17.58 -16.73
CA THR A 160 -12.43 17.97 -15.43
C THR A 160 -10.91 18.15 -15.52
N LEU A 161 -10.21 17.20 -16.14
CA LEU A 161 -8.77 17.29 -16.36
C LEU A 161 -8.42 18.48 -17.26
N ASP A 162 -9.17 18.69 -18.35
CA ASP A 162 -8.92 19.82 -19.25
C ASP A 162 -9.13 21.17 -18.56
N LYS A 163 -10.13 21.29 -17.71
CA LYS A 163 -10.45 22.51 -16.98
C LYS A 163 -9.41 22.84 -15.87
N HIS A 164 -8.88 21.82 -15.19
CA HIS A 164 -8.12 22.02 -13.97
C HIS A 164 -6.61 21.80 -14.10
N LEU A 165 -6.17 21.04 -15.10
CA LEU A 165 -4.74 20.88 -15.36
C LEU A 165 -4.14 22.10 -16.04
N THR A 166 -3.00 22.55 -15.55
CA THR A 166 -2.18 23.59 -16.19
C THR A 166 -1.56 23.09 -17.50
N ALA A 167 -1.06 24.01 -18.33
CA ALA A 167 -0.36 23.66 -19.55
C ALA A 167 0.91 22.80 -19.27
N GLU A 168 1.59 23.05 -18.14
CA GLU A 168 2.74 22.27 -17.71
C GLU A 168 2.33 20.84 -17.34
N GLU A 169 1.24 20.63 -16.61
CA GLU A 169 0.75 19.29 -16.24
C GLU A 169 0.25 18.50 -17.44
N LYS A 170 -0.26 19.16 -18.47
CA LYS A 170 -0.67 18.55 -19.75
C LYS A 170 0.53 18.21 -20.66
N ALA A 171 1.71 18.79 -20.43
CA ALA A 171 2.88 18.56 -21.27
C ALA A 171 3.33 17.10 -21.26
N VAL A 172 3.60 16.54 -22.44
CA VAL A 172 4.13 15.19 -22.60
C VAL A 172 5.59 15.19 -22.14
N VAL A 173 5.93 14.27 -21.22
CA VAL A 173 7.25 14.16 -20.59
C VAL A 173 7.94 12.81 -20.85
N GLY A 174 7.26 11.89 -21.49
CA GLY A 174 7.77 10.57 -21.82
C GLY A 174 6.76 9.74 -22.60
N LYS A 175 7.13 8.50 -22.89
CA LYS A 175 6.26 7.56 -23.61
C LYS A 175 6.49 6.15 -23.12
N THR A 176 5.43 5.32 -23.15
CA THR A 176 5.51 3.88 -22.88
C THR A 176 4.89 3.06 -24.01
N GLU A 177 5.49 1.93 -24.33
CA GLU A 177 4.95 1.02 -25.36
C GLU A 177 3.70 0.28 -24.88
N LYS A 178 3.61 0.02 -23.58
CA LYS A 178 2.45 -0.64 -22.92
C LYS A 178 2.11 0.10 -21.63
N ALA A 179 0.86 -0.03 -21.20
CA ALA A 179 0.48 0.38 -19.84
C ALA A 179 1.31 -0.42 -18.83
N MET A 180 1.66 0.21 -17.71
CA MET A 180 2.34 -0.45 -16.59
C MET A 180 1.44 -0.42 -15.37
N THR A 181 1.33 -1.53 -14.66
CA THR A 181 0.75 -1.56 -13.32
C THR A 181 1.61 -0.76 -12.34
N VAL A 182 1.12 -0.54 -11.13
CA VAL A 182 1.90 0.12 -10.06
C VAL A 182 3.18 -0.67 -9.78
N ASP A 183 3.08 -2.00 -9.72
CA ASP A 183 4.21 -2.89 -9.41
C ASP A 183 5.26 -2.90 -10.54
N GLU A 184 4.80 -2.93 -11.81
CA GLU A 184 5.69 -2.81 -12.97
C GLU A 184 6.39 -1.44 -13.01
N ALA A 185 5.67 -0.35 -12.71
CA ALA A 185 6.25 1.00 -12.62
C ALA A 185 7.27 1.09 -11.48
N GLY A 186 6.96 0.50 -10.33
CA GLY A 186 7.87 0.43 -9.19
C GLY A 186 9.17 -0.29 -9.50
N ARG A 187 9.09 -1.48 -10.11
CA ARG A 187 10.27 -2.22 -10.55
C ARG A 187 11.05 -1.48 -11.64
N ARG A 188 10.35 -0.81 -12.56
CA ARG A 188 11.01 0.01 -13.61
C ARG A 188 11.80 1.17 -13.00
N VAL A 189 11.24 1.87 -12.00
CA VAL A 189 11.95 2.92 -11.28
C VAL A 189 13.17 2.37 -10.55
N ALA A 190 13.04 1.24 -9.84
CA ALA A 190 14.17 0.58 -9.18
C ALA A 190 15.29 0.24 -10.18
N GLN A 191 14.94 -0.27 -11.36
CA GLN A 191 15.90 -0.56 -12.43
C GLN A 191 16.61 0.71 -12.93
N LEU A 192 15.87 1.79 -13.15
CA LEU A 192 16.43 3.05 -13.68
C LEU A 192 17.39 3.74 -12.70
N ILE A 193 17.06 3.75 -11.40
CA ILE A 193 17.96 4.33 -10.39
C ILE A 193 19.21 3.48 -10.19
N ALA A 194 19.11 2.14 -10.28
CA ALA A 194 20.29 1.27 -10.27
C ALA A 194 21.22 1.55 -11.45
N ALA A 195 20.67 1.57 -12.67
CA ALA A 195 21.44 1.87 -13.88
C ALA A 195 22.10 3.25 -13.81
N LYS A 196 21.38 4.28 -13.33
CA LYS A 196 21.90 5.65 -13.22
C LYS A 196 23.09 5.79 -12.26
N THR A 197 23.07 5.01 -11.17
CA THR A 197 24.08 5.11 -10.10
C THR A 197 25.18 4.06 -10.17
N GLY A 198 25.08 3.13 -11.13
CA GLY A 198 25.97 1.98 -11.22
C GLY A 198 25.84 1.06 -9.99
N ALA A 199 24.65 1.02 -9.38
CA ALA A 199 24.35 0.10 -8.30
C ALA A 199 23.97 -1.29 -8.85
N ASP A 200 24.24 -2.32 -8.07
CA ASP A 200 23.88 -3.71 -8.42
C ASP A 200 22.37 -3.93 -8.32
N ILE A 201 21.72 -3.22 -7.39
CA ILE A 201 20.27 -3.33 -7.16
C ILE A 201 19.70 -1.96 -6.80
N GLY A 202 18.54 -1.62 -7.39
CA GLY A 202 17.75 -0.48 -7.01
C GLY A 202 16.54 -0.88 -6.16
N PHE A 203 16.19 -0.02 -5.22
CA PHE A 203 15.06 -0.16 -4.31
C PHE A 203 14.24 1.12 -4.27
N ILE A 204 12.92 0.99 -4.24
CA ILE A 204 12.01 2.13 -4.09
C ILE A 204 10.80 1.71 -3.25
N GLY A 205 10.47 2.50 -2.21
CA GLY A 205 9.32 2.22 -1.35
C GLY A 205 8.01 2.20 -2.12
N HIS A 206 7.15 1.21 -1.87
CA HIS A 206 5.85 1.07 -2.53
C HIS A 206 4.97 2.32 -2.34
N THR A 207 5.07 3.00 -1.20
CA THR A 207 4.33 4.24 -0.90
C THR A 207 4.72 5.42 -1.78
N SER A 208 5.82 5.32 -2.55
CA SER A 208 6.21 6.35 -3.52
C SER A 208 5.25 6.42 -4.72
N PHE A 209 4.42 5.40 -4.92
CA PHE A 209 3.56 5.28 -6.08
C PHE A 209 2.09 5.56 -5.76
N GLY A 210 1.38 6.19 -6.72
CA GLY A 210 -0.03 6.52 -6.65
C GLY A 210 -0.84 5.98 -7.82
N ALA A 211 -0.18 5.54 -8.88
CA ALA A 211 -0.80 4.95 -10.07
C ALA A 211 0.24 4.17 -10.86
N GLY A 212 -0.21 3.36 -11.82
CA GLY A 212 0.61 2.87 -12.91
C GLY A 212 0.93 3.96 -13.94
N LEU A 213 1.51 3.57 -15.06
CA LEU A 213 1.74 4.47 -16.20
C LEU A 213 0.84 4.09 -17.38
N PRO A 214 0.24 5.06 -18.09
CA PRO A 214 -0.59 4.78 -19.26
C PRO A 214 0.26 4.28 -20.44
N LYS A 215 -0.37 3.60 -21.39
CA LYS A 215 0.21 3.31 -22.71
C LYS A 215 0.25 4.57 -23.56
N GLY A 216 1.33 4.79 -24.30
CA GLY A 216 1.50 5.93 -25.19
C GLY A 216 2.15 7.12 -24.49
N ASP A 217 1.67 8.32 -24.79
CA ASP A 217 2.22 9.56 -24.27
C ASP A 217 1.93 9.69 -22.75
N ILE A 218 2.97 9.98 -21.98
CA ILE A 218 2.89 10.24 -20.54
C ILE A 218 2.91 11.75 -20.33
N ARG A 219 1.82 12.30 -19.81
CA ARG A 219 1.78 13.71 -19.41
C ARG A 219 2.50 13.87 -18.06
N ARG A 220 2.94 15.08 -17.75
CA ARG A 220 3.53 15.38 -16.44
C ARG A 220 2.58 15.02 -15.29
N TYR A 221 1.28 15.23 -15.47
CA TYR A 221 0.25 14.81 -14.52
C TYR A 221 0.28 13.30 -14.27
N ASP A 222 0.30 12.49 -15.33
CA ASP A 222 0.32 11.02 -15.23
C ASP A 222 1.61 10.54 -14.54
N PHE A 223 2.74 11.14 -14.89
CA PHE A 223 4.03 10.86 -14.25
C PHE A 223 4.02 11.20 -12.76
N ASN A 224 3.49 12.38 -12.39
CA ASN A 224 3.41 12.80 -10.98
C ASN A 224 2.37 12.01 -10.18
N ALA A 225 1.32 11.50 -10.81
CA ALA A 225 0.38 10.58 -10.20
C ALA A 225 1.02 9.20 -9.96
N SER A 226 1.84 8.72 -10.89
CA SER A 226 2.58 7.47 -10.75
C SER A 226 3.67 7.59 -9.69
N LEU A 227 4.70 8.40 -9.91
CA LEU A 227 5.77 8.65 -8.93
C LEU A 227 5.48 9.96 -8.17
N ARG A 228 4.86 9.82 -6.99
CA ARG A 228 4.29 10.94 -6.23
C ARG A 228 5.33 11.90 -5.66
N PHE A 229 6.45 11.38 -5.21
CA PHE A 229 7.45 12.14 -4.47
C PHE A 229 8.76 12.22 -5.25
N ASP A 230 9.45 13.34 -5.16
CA ASP A 230 10.84 13.49 -5.59
C ASP A 230 11.74 13.35 -4.36
N GLY A 231 13.04 13.22 -4.60
CA GLY A 231 14.02 13.10 -3.52
C GLY A 231 15.43 12.85 -4.05
N LYS A 232 16.33 12.66 -3.12
CA LYS A 232 17.72 12.29 -3.38
C LYS A 232 17.85 10.79 -3.59
N LEU A 233 18.92 10.37 -4.25
CA LEU A 233 19.31 8.97 -4.30
C LEU A 233 20.40 8.71 -3.27
N MET A 234 20.24 7.60 -2.54
CA MET A 234 21.12 7.17 -1.46
C MET A 234 21.71 5.81 -1.78
N VAL A 235 23.01 5.64 -1.57
CA VAL A 235 23.71 4.37 -1.83
C VAL A 235 24.31 3.81 -0.54
N THR A 236 24.38 2.49 -0.46
CA THR A 236 25.08 1.75 0.59
C THR A 236 25.65 0.46 0.01
N GLU A 237 26.55 -0.19 0.75
CA GLU A 237 27.08 -1.49 0.41
C GLU A 237 26.75 -2.52 1.48
N VAL A 238 26.37 -3.70 1.06
CA VAL A 238 26.06 -4.84 1.94
C VAL A 238 26.71 -6.14 1.43
N ASP A 239 26.81 -7.12 2.31
CA ASP A 239 27.14 -8.49 1.94
C ASP A 239 25.93 -9.26 1.37
N GLY A 240 26.17 -10.45 0.84
CA GLY A 240 25.13 -11.27 0.22
C GLY A 240 24.09 -11.78 1.20
N GLU A 241 24.45 -12.02 2.47
CA GLU A 241 23.49 -12.47 3.49
C GLU A 241 22.51 -11.33 3.85
N THR A 242 23.02 -10.14 4.08
CA THR A 242 22.23 -8.94 4.33
C THR A 242 21.28 -8.66 3.15
N LEU A 243 21.80 -8.74 1.92
CA LEU A 243 20.97 -8.58 0.72
C LEU A 243 19.85 -9.60 0.66
N ALA A 244 20.12 -10.88 0.92
CA ALA A 244 19.10 -11.92 0.90
C ALA A 244 17.98 -11.66 1.92
N GLN A 245 18.33 -11.14 3.11
CA GLN A 245 17.34 -10.74 4.13
C GLN A 245 16.48 -9.57 3.65
N ILE A 246 17.08 -8.57 3.01
CA ILE A 246 16.38 -7.42 2.44
C ILE A 246 15.41 -7.87 1.33
N LEU A 247 15.87 -8.70 0.41
CA LEU A 247 15.06 -9.14 -0.74
C LEU A 247 13.80 -9.94 -0.34
N LYS A 248 13.82 -10.64 0.80
CA LYS A 248 12.62 -11.31 1.35
C LYS A 248 11.49 -10.32 1.69
N ARG A 249 11.80 -9.05 1.88
CA ARG A 249 10.84 -7.99 2.19
C ARG A 249 10.39 -7.20 0.96
N CYS A 250 10.89 -7.56 -0.22
CA CYS A 250 10.64 -6.84 -1.47
C CYS A 250 9.57 -7.52 -2.32
N ASN A 251 9.02 -6.77 -3.28
CA ASN A 251 8.10 -7.28 -4.32
C ASN A 251 6.96 -8.13 -3.73
N GLN A 252 6.23 -7.56 -2.77
CA GLN A 252 5.18 -8.24 -1.99
C GLN A 252 3.86 -8.47 -2.75
N ASP A 253 3.82 -8.18 -4.03
CA ASP A 253 2.67 -8.37 -4.93
C ASP A 253 2.45 -9.84 -5.36
N GLY A 254 3.41 -10.74 -5.08
CA GLY A 254 3.31 -12.17 -5.36
C GLY A 254 2.49 -12.97 -4.34
N ASP A 255 2.41 -14.28 -4.58
CA ASP A 255 1.81 -15.23 -3.63
C ASP A 255 2.78 -15.51 -2.48
N ILE A 256 2.61 -14.75 -1.39
CA ILE A 256 3.46 -14.78 -0.21
C ILE A 256 2.59 -15.20 0.99
N PRO A 257 3.03 -16.17 1.80
CA PRO A 257 2.33 -16.54 3.03
C PRO A 257 2.11 -15.34 3.96
N LEU A 258 0.97 -15.27 4.64
CA LEU A 258 0.64 -14.16 5.55
C LEU A 258 1.73 -13.90 6.59
N ALA A 259 2.36 -14.96 7.11
CA ALA A 259 3.43 -14.85 8.10
C ALA A 259 4.68 -14.10 7.58
N ASP A 260 4.94 -14.15 6.28
CA ASP A 260 6.11 -13.56 5.61
C ASP A 260 5.82 -12.17 5.01
N ARG A 261 4.54 -11.74 5.03
CA ARG A 261 4.19 -10.40 4.54
C ARG A 261 4.69 -9.33 5.48
N THR A 262 5.20 -8.26 4.88
CA THR A 262 5.66 -7.06 5.59
C THR A 262 4.76 -5.89 5.20
N GLY A 263 4.55 -4.93 6.09
CA GLY A 263 3.76 -3.74 5.80
C GLY A 263 4.45 -2.84 4.77
N ASP A 264 5.41 -2.07 5.24
CA ASP A 264 6.25 -1.30 4.33
C ASP A 264 7.17 -2.23 3.55
N TYR A 265 7.13 -2.16 2.21
CA TYR A 265 7.99 -2.97 1.35
C TYR A 265 8.59 -2.13 0.22
N LEU A 266 9.57 -2.72 -0.45
CA LEU A 266 10.30 -2.10 -1.55
C LEU A 266 10.01 -2.85 -2.85
N TYR A 267 9.90 -2.13 -3.93
CA TYR A 267 10.17 -2.71 -5.25
C TYR A 267 11.67 -2.79 -5.43
N ALA A 268 12.15 -3.96 -5.86
CA ALA A 268 13.57 -4.23 -6.06
C ALA A 268 13.85 -4.76 -7.47
N MET A 269 14.90 -4.26 -8.10
CA MET A 269 15.38 -4.76 -9.39
C MET A 269 16.93 -4.68 -9.48
N PRO A 270 17.58 -5.74 -9.99
CA PRO A 270 17.02 -7.06 -10.33
C PRO A 270 16.56 -7.83 -9.09
N GLU A 271 15.56 -8.69 -9.24
CA GLU A 271 15.03 -9.52 -8.14
C GLU A 271 16.02 -10.61 -7.69
N LYS A 272 16.82 -11.07 -8.62
CA LYS A 272 17.87 -12.08 -8.40
C LYS A 272 19.19 -11.56 -8.96
N PRO A 273 20.02 -10.92 -8.13
CA PRO A 273 21.30 -10.39 -8.58
C PRO A 273 22.30 -11.52 -8.87
N VAL A 274 23.32 -11.20 -9.68
CA VAL A 274 24.48 -12.06 -9.88
C VAL A 274 25.22 -12.21 -8.55
N THR A 275 25.63 -13.44 -8.19
CA THR A 275 26.30 -13.71 -6.91
C THR A 275 27.64 -12.96 -6.80
N ARG A 276 27.80 -12.20 -5.73
CA ARG A 276 28.99 -11.41 -5.36
C ARG A 276 29.21 -11.45 -3.85
N GLU A 277 30.39 -11.11 -3.41
CA GLU A 277 30.68 -10.95 -1.98
C GLU A 277 30.02 -9.68 -1.41
N ARG A 278 30.04 -8.59 -2.18
CA ARG A 278 29.44 -7.30 -1.81
C ARG A 278 28.57 -6.77 -2.94
N TYR A 279 27.54 -6.02 -2.53
CA TYR A 279 26.55 -5.42 -3.42
C TYR A 279 26.40 -3.95 -3.10
N LYS A 280 26.45 -3.11 -4.12
CA LYS A 280 26.08 -1.70 -4.04
C LYS A 280 24.58 -1.57 -4.25
N LEU A 281 23.89 -1.04 -3.27
CA LEU A 281 22.45 -0.78 -3.28
C LEU A 281 22.18 0.71 -3.51
N VAL A 282 21.04 1.03 -4.15
CA VAL A 282 20.53 2.41 -4.24
C VAL A 282 19.05 2.44 -3.88
N CYS A 283 18.64 3.50 -3.18
CA CYS A 283 17.24 3.80 -2.91
C CYS A 283 17.00 5.32 -2.87
N ASN A 284 15.75 5.74 -2.68
CA ASN A 284 15.45 7.15 -2.37
C ASN A 284 15.73 7.47 -0.90
N ASP A 285 15.89 8.75 -0.58
CA ASP A 285 16.20 9.26 0.75
C ASP A 285 15.12 8.91 1.80
N TRP A 286 13.84 8.84 1.40
CA TRP A 286 12.76 8.42 2.30
C TRP A 286 12.95 6.97 2.77
N SER A 287 13.23 6.03 1.86
CA SER A 287 13.48 4.63 2.21
C SER A 287 14.74 4.49 3.06
N ALA A 288 15.81 5.24 2.77
CA ALA A 288 17.03 5.25 3.56
C ALA A 288 16.81 5.77 4.98
N THR A 289 16.01 6.83 5.15
CA THR A 289 15.66 7.40 6.47
C THR A 289 14.79 6.44 7.28
N ASN A 290 13.87 5.74 6.63
CA ASN A 290 12.95 4.79 7.27
C ASN A 290 13.41 3.34 7.10
N GLN A 291 14.72 3.10 7.14
CA GLN A 291 15.32 1.80 6.81
C GLN A 291 14.81 0.65 7.69
N LYS A 292 14.45 0.91 8.95
CA LYS A 292 13.91 -0.13 9.84
C LYS A 292 12.60 -0.70 9.27
N SER A 293 11.73 0.16 8.77
CA SER A 293 10.45 -0.22 8.18
C SER A 293 10.65 -0.96 6.86
N TYR A 294 11.40 -0.36 5.94
CA TYR A 294 11.57 -0.88 4.58
C TYR A 294 12.57 -2.03 4.46
N PHE A 295 13.76 -1.87 5.04
CA PHE A 295 14.85 -2.86 4.95
C PHE A 295 14.87 -3.86 6.12
N GLY A 296 14.05 -3.63 7.16
CA GLY A 296 14.07 -4.44 8.38
C GLY A 296 15.32 -4.23 9.25
N ARG A 297 16.12 -3.20 8.97
CA ARG A 297 17.41 -2.90 9.59
C ARG A 297 17.49 -1.42 10.00
N SER A 298 18.42 -1.07 10.87
CA SER A 298 18.67 0.31 11.29
C SER A 298 20.16 0.69 11.24
N ASP A 299 20.97 -0.19 10.66
CA ASP A 299 22.43 -0.14 10.68
C ASP A 299 23.06 0.07 9.29
N LEU A 300 22.25 0.30 8.25
CA LEU A 300 22.75 0.56 6.92
C LEU A 300 23.31 1.99 6.82
N ALA A 301 24.57 2.11 6.40
CA ALA A 301 25.24 3.39 6.22
C ALA A 301 24.99 3.93 4.81
N PHE A 302 23.94 4.74 4.64
CA PHE A 302 23.62 5.37 3.38
C PHE A 302 24.40 6.67 3.15
N ALA A 303 24.91 6.85 1.92
CA ALA A 303 25.54 8.08 1.44
C ALA A 303 24.72 8.66 0.29
N GLU A 304 24.62 10.00 0.22
CA GLU A 304 23.93 10.69 -0.88
C GLU A 304 24.73 10.55 -2.19
N VAL A 305 24.02 10.33 -3.29
CA VAL A 305 24.58 10.46 -4.64
C VAL A 305 24.49 11.92 -5.06
N PRO A 306 25.62 12.66 -5.20
CA PRO A 306 25.59 14.08 -5.51
C PRO A 306 24.91 14.37 -6.86
N ASP A 307 24.15 15.47 -6.89
CA ASP A 307 23.54 16.03 -8.10
C ASP A 307 22.60 15.10 -8.89
N VAL A 308 22.10 14.04 -8.25
CA VAL A 308 21.14 13.09 -8.84
C VAL A 308 19.81 13.15 -8.10
N LYS A 309 18.75 13.43 -8.85
CA LYS A 309 17.37 13.45 -8.34
C LYS A 309 16.55 12.28 -8.88
N LEU A 310 15.66 11.76 -8.04
CA LEU A 310 14.82 10.61 -8.37
C LEU A 310 13.99 10.84 -9.64
N LYS A 311 13.13 11.87 -9.64
CA LYS A 311 12.22 12.12 -10.77
C LYS A 311 12.97 12.44 -12.06
N GLN A 312 14.05 13.21 -11.98
CA GLN A 312 14.89 13.51 -13.14
C GLN A 312 15.51 12.25 -13.75
N THR A 313 15.98 11.33 -12.90
CA THR A 313 16.54 10.04 -13.34
C THR A 313 15.48 9.21 -14.06
N VAL A 314 14.27 9.12 -13.50
CA VAL A 314 13.20 8.32 -14.07
C VAL A 314 12.70 8.89 -15.39
N LEU A 315 12.50 10.22 -15.49
CA LEU A 315 12.11 10.89 -16.74
C LEU A 315 13.12 10.64 -17.86
N GLY A 316 14.41 10.70 -17.57
CA GLY A 316 15.46 10.40 -18.55
C GLY A 316 15.49 8.95 -19.04
N GLY A 317 14.81 8.04 -18.35
CA GLY A 317 14.67 6.63 -18.72
C GLY A 317 13.31 6.22 -19.30
N LEU A 318 12.39 7.18 -19.44
CA LEU A 318 11.05 7.00 -20.06
C LEU A 318 10.97 7.61 -21.47
N SER A 319 12.06 8.19 -21.96
CA SER A 319 12.18 8.81 -23.30
C SER A 319 12.67 7.79 -24.32
#